data_bfb3d29f2afbfeda2e04e2dbdac3b3a3
#
_entry.id   bfb3d29f2afbfeda2e04e2dbdac3b3a3
#
_cell.length_a   1.000
_cell.length_b   1.000
_cell.length_c   1.000
_cell.angle_alpha   90.00
_cell.angle_beta   90.00
_cell.angle_gamma   90.00
#
_symmetry.space_group_name_H-M   'P 1'
#
loop_
_entity.id
_entity.type
_entity.pdbx_description
1 polymer ?
#
loop_
_entity_poly.entity_id
_entity_poly.type
_entity_poly.pdbx_seq_one_letter_code
_entity_poly.pdbx_strand_id
1 'polypeptide(L)'
;MEENVLNGNKQKKDADSPDLTDREQEVLKLLINGMSLKEIASSLGISYKTVDFHRGNIYRKFDIQSMQELFALSFRNQSDWNPNGIFLPFAAYKDNLGSKIIVTVKEEEIQKKHFTCYYMKGNLSNEQKVYAGIFIEPNCAALDIIKKSTSYSFNILGDGNTYEAMLTTSDSRIRGEENHFRKTFNTEKNKTAVINVNISELTQSALFGKKVNFIQSNVEGIKFQISNGNKYNLKIWDIQFQQNIGNNPD
;
A
#
# COMPACT_ATOMS: atom_id res chain seq x y z
N MET A 1 28.06 -42.87 -32.52
CA MET A 1 28.17 -41.43 -32.76
C MET A 1 26.83 -40.82 -32.33
N GLU A 2 26.74 -40.47 -31.11
CA GLU A 2 25.54 -39.82 -30.54
C GLU A 2 25.97 -38.43 -30.06
N GLU A 3 25.40 -37.42 -30.70
CA GLU A 3 25.63 -36.01 -30.34
C GLU A 3 24.75 -35.62 -29.16
N ASN A 4 25.40 -35.24 -28.06
CA ASN A 4 24.80 -34.63 -26.90
C ASN A 4 24.41 -33.18 -27.23
N VAL A 5 23.12 -32.90 -27.34
CA VAL A 5 22.57 -31.52 -27.38
C VAL A 5 22.33 -31.05 -25.96
N LEU A 6 23.23 -30.23 -25.44
CA LEU A 6 23.07 -29.47 -24.20
C LEU A 6 22.13 -28.29 -24.46
N ASN A 7 20.88 -28.41 -24.06
CA ASN A 7 19.92 -27.30 -24.00
C ASN A 7 20.26 -26.37 -22.83
N GLY A 8 21.03 -25.33 -23.13
CA GLY A 8 21.21 -24.20 -22.24
C GLY A 8 19.99 -23.29 -22.24
N ASN A 9 19.14 -23.40 -21.22
CA ASN A 9 18.12 -22.41 -20.95
C ASN A 9 18.79 -21.09 -20.49
N LYS A 10 19.16 -20.25 -21.44
CA LYS A 10 19.43 -18.84 -21.19
C LYS A 10 18.09 -18.15 -20.92
N GLN A 11 17.78 -17.90 -19.64
CA GLN A 11 16.76 -16.94 -19.26
C GLN A 11 17.08 -15.60 -19.94
N LYS A 12 16.15 -15.11 -20.76
CA LYS A 12 16.19 -13.76 -21.30
C LYS A 12 16.24 -12.79 -20.12
N LYS A 13 17.37 -12.12 -19.93
CA LYS A 13 17.46 -10.91 -19.10
C LYS A 13 16.62 -9.86 -19.82
N ASP A 14 15.56 -9.40 -19.15
CA ASP A 14 14.81 -8.23 -19.59
C ASP A 14 15.75 -7.03 -19.64
N ALA A 15 15.75 -6.31 -20.77
CA ALA A 15 16.80 -5.36 -21.17
C ALA A 15 16.73 -4.01 -20.41
N ASP A 16 15.95 -3.88 -19.32
CA ASP A 16 15.66 -2.60 -18.67
C ASP A 16 15.86 -2.59 -17.15
N SER A 17 16.39 -3.64 -16.54
CA SER A 17 16.66 -3.65 -15.10
C SER A 17 18.13 -3.31 -14.83
N PRO A 18 18.43 -2.30 -14.00
CA PRO A 18 19.82 -1.96 -13.67
C PRO A 18 20.53 -3.12 -12.98
N ASP A 19 21.82 -3.30 -13.30
CA ASP A 19 22.64 -4.38 -12.75
C ASP A 19 22.97 -4.08 -11.27
N LEU A 20 22.21 -4.72 -10.38
CA LEU A 20 22.40 -4.64 -8.93
C LEU A 20 23.33 -5.75 -8.46
N THR A 21 24.23 -5.41 -7.53
CA THR A 21 25.02 -6.42 -6.81
C THR A 21 24.10 -7.23 -5.89
N ASP A 22 24.52 -8.46 -5.50
CA ASP A 22 23.74 -9.31 -4.60
C ASP A 22 23.33 -8.56 -3.30
N ARG A 23 24.25 -7.76 -2.77
CA ARG A 23 23.98 -6.97 -1.57
C ARG A 23 22.98 -5.84 -1.78
N GLU A 24 23.02 -5.19 -2.91
CA GLU A 24 22.02 -4.19 -3.29
C GLU A 24 20.65 -4.83 -3.51
N GLN A 25 20.59 -6.05 -4.06
CA GLN A 25 19.34 -6.80 -4.22
C GLN A 25 18.73 -7.17 -2.84
N GLU A 26 19.55 -7.63 -1.90
CA GLU A 26 19.09 -7.91 -0.52
C GLU A 26 18.55 -6.64 0.15
N VAL A 27 19.28 -5.54 0.09
CA VAL A 27 18.85 -4.26 0.66
C VAL A 27 17.58 -3.75 -0.04
N LEU A 28 17.51 -3.81 -1.37
CA LEU A 28 16.34 -3.42 -2.16
C LEU A 28 15.09 -4.21 -1.73
N LYS A 29 15.21 -5.53 -1.60
CA LYS A 29 14.12 -6.40 -1.17
C LYS A 29 13.58 -6.00 0.21
N LEU A 30 14.45 -5.66 1.15
CA LEU A 30 14.05 -5.26 2.50
C LEU A 30 13.46 -3.84 2.53
N LEU A 31 14.00 -2.92 1.70
CA LEU A 31 13.44 -1.58 1.51
C LEU A 31 12.01 -1.65 0.95
N ILE A 32 11.79 -2.44 -0.11
CA ILE A 32 10.46 -2.62 -0.72
C ILE A 32 9.48 -3.26 0.27
N ASN A 33 9.97 -4.12 1.20
CA ASN A 33 9.16 -4.67 2.28
C ASN A 33 8.86 -3.66 3.42
N GLY A 34 9.23 -2.39 3.26
CA GLY A 34 8.91 -1.31 4.19
C GLY A 34 9.79 -1.29 5.46
N MET A 35 10.90 -2.02 5.48
CA MET A 35 11.82 -1.99 6.63
C MET A 35 12.59 -0.67 6.68
N SER A 36 12.73 -0.11 7.86
CA SER A 36 13.60 1.04 8.08
C SER A 36 15.09 0.67 7.92
N LEU A 37 15.94 1.65 7.61
CA LEU A 37 17.38 1.40 7.46
C LEU A 37 18.02 0.79 8.72
N LYS A 38 17.48 1.08 9.91
CA LYS A 38 17.95 0.48 11.17
C LYS A 38 17.57 -0.99 11.28
N GLU A 39 16.37 -1.35 10.89
CA GLU A 39 15.90 -2.75 10.87
C GLU A 39 16.66 -3.56 9.84
N ILE A 40 16.92 -2.99 8.65
CA ILE A 40 17.73 -3.61 7.61
C ILE A 40 19.16 -3.84 8.12
N ALA A 41 19.75 -2.83 8.75
CA ALA A 41 21.10 -2.93 9.31
C ALA A 41 21.19 -4.08 10.34
N SER A 42 20.21 -4.17 11.24
CA SER A 42 20.11 -5.25 12.23
C SER A 42 19.90 -6.62 11.56
N SER A 43 19.00 -6.70 10.58
CA SER A 43 18.67 -7.94 9.87
C SER A 43 19.85 -8.51 9.06
N LEU A 44 20.64 -7.63 8.46
CA LEU A 44 21.77 -8.01 7.61
C LEU A 44 23.12 -8.03 8.33
N GLY A 45 23.16 -7.70 9.63
CA GLY A 45 24.38 -7.67 10.44
C GLY A 45 25.41 -6.64 9.97
N ILE A 46 24.97 -5.50 9.42
CA ILE A 46 25.84 -4.42 8.92
C ILE A 46 25.49 -3.08 9.55
N SER A 47 26.36 -2.08 9.37
CA SER A 47 26.11 -0.75 9.91
C SER A 47 24.97 -0.02 9.17
N TYR A 48 24.29 0.89 9.89
CA TYR A 48 23.31 1.81 9.29
C TYR A 48 23.91 2.59 8.11
N LYS A 49 25.16 3.05 8.24
CA LYS A 49 25.85 3.78 7.16
C LYS A 49 26.05 2.90 5.92
N THR A 50 26.30 1.61 6.11
CA THR A 50 26.47 0.67 5.00
C THR A 50 25.14 0.43 4.28
N VAL A 51 24.02 0.32 5.00
CA VAL A 51 22.69 0.21 4.39
C VAL A 51 22.34 1.48 3.63
N ASP A 52 22.61 2.64 4.22
CA ASP A 52 22.35 3.94 3.58
C ASP A 52 23.19 4.14 2.31
N PHE A 53 24.43 3.67 2.32
CA PHE A 53 25.31 3.64 1.13
C PHE A 53 24.71 2.77 0.01
N HIS A 54 24.25 1.54 0.34
CA HIS A 54 23.58 0.67 -0.64
C HIS A 54 22.29 1.28 -1.16
N ARG A 55 21.46 1.90 -0.30
CA ARG A 55 20.28 2.65 -0.73
C ARG A 55 20.64 3.74 -1.74
N GLY A 56 21.65 4.53 -1.46
CA GLY A 56 22.12 5.59 -2.37
C GLY A 56 22.60 5.04 -3.72
N ASN A 57 23.27 3.89 -3.73
CA ASN A 57 23.67 3.21 -4.95
C ASN A 57 22.47 2.69 -5.75
N ILE A 58 21.49 2.09 -5.07
CA ILE A 58 20.22 1.64 -5.66
C ILE A 58 19.52 2.84 -6.31
N TYR A 59 19.35 3.94 -5.58
CA TYR A 59 18.70 5.14 -6.10
C TYR A 59 19.39 5.67 -7.36
N ARG A 60 20.72 5.73 -7.36
CA ARG A 60 21.49 6.18 -8.53
C ARG A 60 21.34 5.25 -9.72
N LYS A 61 21.34 3.92 -9.50
CA LYS A 61 21.19 2.92 -10.57
C LYS A 61 19.81 2.93 -11.20
N PHE A 62 18.78 3.26 -10.43
CA PHE A 62 17.41 3.40 -10.89
C PHE A 62 17.03 4.82 -11.34
N ASP A 63 17.96 5.77 -11.24
CA ASP A 63 17.72 7.20 -11.51
C ASP A 63 16.53 7.76 -10.76
N ILE A 64 16.49 7.53 -9.45
CA ILE A 64 15.43 7.97 -8.52
C ILE A 64 16.01 8.75 -7.36
N GLN A 65 15.17 9.57 -6.73
CA GLN A 65 15.59 10.44 -5.61
C GLN A 65 14.85 10.13 -4.30
N SER A 66 13.83 9.27 -4.34
CA SER A 66 12.98 9.01 -3.18
C SER A 66 12.57 7.54 -3.06
N MET A 67 12.17 7.16 -1.84
CA MET A 67 11.59 5.85 -1.57
C MET A 67 10.25 5.66 -2.33
N GLN A 68 9.50 6.75 -2.50
CA GLN A 68 8.26 6.75 -3.26
C GLN A 68 8.50 6.39 -4.73
N GLU A 69 9.55 6.95 -5.33
CA GLU A 69 9.96 6.61 -6.70
C GLU A 69 10.46 5.17 -6.81
N LEU A 70 11.21 4.68 -5.79
CA LEU A 70 11.62 3.28 -5.73
C LEU A 70 10.43 2.33 -5.72
N PHE A 71 9.42 2.62 -4.91
CA PHE A 71 8.18 1.86 -4.90
C PHE A 71 7.47 1.92 -6.26
N ALA A 72 7.36 3.09 -6.86
CA ALA A 72 6.74 3.24 -8.19
C ALA A 72 7.45 2.43 -9.27
N LEU A 73 8.78 2.32 -9.22
CA LEU A 73 9.57 1.52 -10.16
C LEU A 73 9.44 0.01 -9.92
N SER A 74 9.41 -0.43 -8.67
CA SER A 74 9.25 -1.85 -8.35
C SER A 74 7.94 -2.44 -8.91
N PHE A 75 6.97 -1.59 -9.20
CA PHE A 75 5.69 -1.95 -9.80
C PHE A 75 5.64 -1.79 -11.32
N ARG A 76 6.54 -1.02 -11.96
CA ARG A 76 6.57 -0.88 -13.42
C ARG A 76 6.97 -2.15 -14.15
N ASN A 77 7.79 -2.99 -13.56
CA ASN A 77 8.34 -4.20 -14.18
C ASN A 77 7.45 -5.45 -14.02
N GLN A 78 6.28 -5.31 -13.45
CA GLN A 78 5.30 -6.40 -13.29
C GLN A 78 4.18 -6.31 -14.33
N SER A 79 4.56 -6.22 -15.63
CA SER A 79 3.62 -6.03 -16.74
C SER A 79 2.65 -7.19 -17.03
N ASP A 80 2.77 -8.33 -16.35
CA ASP A 80 1.88 -9.49 -16.52
C ASP A 80 0.70 -9.53 -15.55
N TRP A 81 0.40 -8.38 -14.94
CA TRP A 81 -0.48 -8.30 -13.80
C TRP A 81 -1.84 -7.70 -14.14
N ASN A 82 -2.85 -8.45 -13.75
CA ASN A 82 -4.29 -8.18 -13.73
C ASN A 82 -4.73 -6.79 -14.22
N PRO A 83 -5.28 -6.65 -15.45
CA PRO A 83 -5.68 -5.36 -16.01
C PRO A 83 -6.78 -4.62 -15.21
N ASN A 84 -7.38 -5.28 -14.21
CA ASN A 84 -8.33 -4.71 -13.27
C ASN A 84 -7.78 -4.53 -11.85
N GLY A 85 -6.50 -4.89 -11.61
CA GLY A 85 -5.86 -4.76 -10.30
C GLY A 85 -5.12 -3.44 -10.17
N ILE A 86 -5.58 -2.57 -9.31
CA ILE A 86 -4.92 -1.30 -8.99
C ILE A 86 -3.77 -1.58 -8.04
N PHE A 87 -2.52 -1.68 -8.57
CA PHE A 87 -1.32 -1.77 -7.75
C PHE A 87 -0.88 -0.40 -7.32
N LEU A 88 -0.70 -0.26 -6.03
CA LEU A 88 -0.42 1.04 -5.46
C LEU A 88 0.77 0.91 -4.51
N PRO A 89 1.82 1.73 -4.67
CA PRO A 89 2.82 1.88 -3.63
C PRO A 89 2.12 2.17 -2.30
N PHE A 90 2.63 1.62 -1.22
CA PHE A 90 2.05 1.82 0.10
C PHE A 90 3.11 2.36 1.07
N ALA A 91 2.64 3.12 2.06
CA ALA A 91 3.44 3.53 3.19
C ALA A 91 2.73 3.15 4.50
N ALA A 92 3.47 2.52 5.41
CA ALA A 92 2.99 2.34 6.76
C ALA A 92 3.12 3.66 7.53
N TYR A 93 2.11 4.02 8.30
CA TYR A 93 2.14 5.21 9.16
C TYR A 93 1.56 4.91 10.54
N LYS A 94 1.98 5.66 11.52
CA LYS A 94 1.51 5.51 12.91
C LYS A 94 1.73 6.81 13.68
N ASP A 95 1.13 6.88 14.87
CA ASP A 95 1.41 7.92 15.85
C ASP A 95 2.87 7.87 16.36
N ASN A 96 3.25 8.91 17.08
CA ASN A 96 4.54 9.01 17.77
C ASN A 96 4.45 8.59 19.26
N LEU A 97 3.35 7.97 19.67
CA LEU A 97 3.00 7.64 21.06
C LEU A 97 3.34 6.18 21.43
N GLY A 98 4.10 5.48 20.59
CA GLY A 98 4.58 4.14 20.87
C GLY A 98 3.82 3.01 20.18
N SER A 99 2.83 3.31 19.33
CA SER A 99 2.17 2.31 18.50
C SER A 99 3.16 1.62 17.56
N LYS A 100 2.94 0.34 17.28
CA LYS A 100 3.78 -0.47 16.39
C LYS A 100 2.96 -0.99 15.24
N ILE A 101 3.51 -0.93 14.04
CA ILE A 101 2.92 -1.48 12.83
C ILE A 101 3.95 -2.25 12.02
N ILE A 102 3.53 -3.38 11.48
CA ILE A 102 4.24 -4.13 10.46
C ILE A 102 3.26 -4.29 9.29
N VAL A 103 3.69 -3.87 8.12
CA VAL A 103 2.95 -4.08 6.88
C VAL A 103 3.73 -5.08 6.03
N THR A 104 3.04 -6.06 5.51
CA THR A 104 3.59 -7.04 4.56
C THR A 104 2.66 -7.10 3.37
N VAL A 105 3.22 -7.08 2.17
CA VAL A 105 2.47 -7.28 0.93
C VAL A 105 2.87 -8.61 0.32
N LYS A 106 1.91 -9.40 -0.10
CA LYS A 106 2.13 -10.71 -0.71
C LYS A 106 1.16 -10.91 -1.85
N GLU A 107 1.66 -11.63 -2.86
CA GLU A 107 0.81 -12.21 -3.88
C GLU A 107 0.22 -13.50 -3.38
N GLU A 108 -1.08 -13.63 -3.48
CA GLU A 108 -1.78 -14.86 -3.07
C GLU A 108 -2.82 -15.27 -4.11
N GLU A 109 -2.91 -16.57 -4.31
CA GLU A 109 -4.00 -17.17 -5.09
C GLU A 109 -5.21 -17.40 -4.17
N ILE A 110 -6.33 -16.74 -4.47
CA ILE A 110 -7.60 -16.88 -3.77
C ILE A 110 -8.65 -17.24 -4.81
N GLN A 111 -9.30 -18.40 -4.67
CA GLN A 111 -10.32 -18.89 -5.61
C GLN A 111 -9.84 -18.90 -7.08
N LYS A 112 -8.61 -19.36 -7.33
CA LYS A 112 -7.97 -19.43 -8.65
C LYS A 112 -7.72 -18.06 -9.31
N LYS A 113 -7.72 -16.99 -8.54
CA LYS A 113 -7.32 -15.65 -8.98
C LYS A 113 -6.17 -15.15 -8.10
N HIS A 114 -5.22 -14.46 -8.72
CA HIS A 114 -4.10 -13.85 -8.01
C HIS A 114 -4.48 -12.45 -7.50
N PHE A 115 -4.13 -12.17 -6.27
CA PHE A 115 -4.37 -10.89 -5.63
C PHE A 115 -3.16 -10.39 -4.87
N THR A 116 -2.91 -9.09 -4.92
CA THR A 116 -2.06 -8.45 -3.94
C THR A 116 -2.80 -8.30 -2.63
N CYS A 117 -2.24 -8.89 -1.60
CA CYS A 117 -2.79 -8.88 -0.27
C CYS A 117 -1.93 -7.99 0.65
N TYR A 118 -2.54 -7.01 1.26
CA TYR A 118 -1.91 -6.12 2.25
C TYR A 118 -2.21 -6.66 3.65
N TYR A 119 -1.17 -6.97 4.40
CA TYR A 119 -1.28 -7.40 5.79
C TYR A 119 -0.82 -6.27 6.69
N MET A 120 -1.69 -5.82 7.56
CA MET A 120 -1.42 -4.79 8.55
C MET A 120 -1.58 -5.39 9.95
N LYS A 121 -0.49 -5.51 10.69
CA LYS A 121 -0.51 -6.04 12.06
C LYS A 121 0.35 -5.22 12.99
N GLY A 122 -0.03 -5.22 14.27
CA GLY A 122 0.74 -4.50 15.28
C GLY A 122 0.01 -4.35 16.60
N ASN A 123 0.43 -3.35 17.35
CA ASN A 123 -0.17 -2.97 18.61
C ASN A 123 -0.33 -1.45 18.62
N LEU A 124 -1.50 -0.96 19.05
CA LEU A 124 -1.66 0.44 19.43
C LEU A 124 -1.04 0.64 20.83
N SER A 125 -0.54 1.84 21.07
CA SER A 125 -0.16 2.31 22.42
C SER A 125 -1.40 2.42 23.30
N ASN A 126 -1.22 2.46 24.62
CA ASN A 126 -2.30 2.70 25.57
C ASN A 126 -2.63 4.20 25.77
N GLU A 127 -1.98 5.06 25.00
CA GLU A 127 -2.21 6.51 25.02
C GLU A 127 -3.52 6.90 24.32
N GLN A 128 -3.94 8.15 24.51
CA GLN A 128 -5.09 8.71 23.79
C GLN A 128 -4.69 9.15 22.38
N LYS A 129 -5.64 9.11 21.44
CA LYS A 129 -5.46 9.55 20.05
C LYS A 129 -4.38 8.76 19.29
N VAL A 130 -4.25 7.49 19.62
CA VAL A 130 -3.34 6.58 18.92
C VAL A 130 -3.93 6.14 17.58
N TYR A 131 -3.05 5.84 16.64
CA TYR A 131 -3.43 5.26 15.35
C TYR A 131 -2.27 4.52 14.69
N ALA A 132 -2.63 3.60 13.81
CA ALA A 132 -1.70 2.99 12.88
C ALA A 132 -2.44 2.60 11.60
N GLY A 133 -1.75 2.61 10.46
CA GLY A 133 -2.42 2.32 9.21
C GLY A 133 -1.48 2.21 8.03
N ILE A 134 -2.08 1.99 6.86
CA ILE A 134 -1.41 2.02 5.57
C ILE A 134 -2.01 3.14 4.72
N PHE A 135 -1.16 3.84 4.01
CA PHE A 135 -1.50 4.74 2.93
C PHE A 135 -1.14 4.04 1.61
N ILE A 136 -2.08 3.97 0.72
CA ILE A 136 -1.93 3.41 -0.62
C ILE A 136 -1.98 4.58 -1.60
N GLU A 137 -0.88 4.80 -2.32
CA GLU A 137 -0.73 5.89 -3.28
C GLU A 137 -1.05 5.39 -4.69
N PRO A 138 -2.11 5.88 -5.34
CA PRO A 138 -2.46 5.48 -6.70
C PRO A 138 -1.46 6.02 -7.73
N ASN A 139 -1.15 5.22 -8.74
CA ASN A 139 -0.54 5.77 -9.95
C ASN A 139 -1.55 6.65 -10.73
N CYS A 140 -1.08 7.37 -11.74
CA CYS A 140 -1.93 8.31 -12.49
C CYS A 140 -3.19 7.64 -13.07
N ALA A 141 -3.07 6.42 -13.64
CA ALA A 141 -4.20 5.71 -14.22
C ALA A 141 -5.22 5.27 -13.16
N ALA A 142 -4.75 4.76 -12.03
CA ALA A 142 -5.61 4.39 -10.90
C ALA A 142 -6.27 5.63 -10.29
N LEU A 143 -5.55 6.74 -10.19
CA LEU A 143 -6.08 7.99 -9.69
C LEU A 143 -7.22 8.54 -10.57
N ASP A 144 -7.09 8.43 -11.89
CA ASP A 144 -8.16 8.81 -12.83
C ASP A 144 -9.42 7.95 -12.66
N ILE A 145 -9.27 6.65 -12.37
CA ILE A 145 -10.39 5.77 -12.07
C ILE A 145 -11.04 6.21 -10.75
N ILE A 146 -10.26 6.40 -9.69
CA ILE A 146 -10.75 6.84 -8.38
C ILE A 146 -11.54 8.15 -8.49
N LYS A 147 -11.00 9.12 -9.22
CA LYS A 147 -11.62 10.45 -9.44
C LYS A 147 -12.96 10.42 -10.19
N LYS A 148 -13.26 9.32 -10.88
CA LYS A 148 -14.51 9.13 -11.61
C LYS A 148 -15.46 8.13 -10.94
N SER A 149 -15.05 7.52 -9.84
CA SER A 149 -15.80 6.46 -9.17
C SER A 149 -16.82 7.03 -8.18
N THR A 150 -17.94 6.35 -8.02
CA THR A 150 -18.97 6.69 -7.02
C THR A 150 -18.88 5.82 -5.78
N SER A 151 -18.24 4.66 -5.90
CA SER A 151 -18.01 3.73 -4.80
C SER A 151 -16.73 2.95 -5.01
N TYR A 152 -16.27 2.32 -3.94
CA TYR A 152 -15.23 1.30 -4.00
C TYR A 152 -15.53 0.17 -3.03
N SER A 153 -14.99 -1.00 -3.31
CA SER A 153 -15.09 -2.16 -2.45
C SER A 153 -13.73 -2.82 -2.26
N PHE A 154 -13.60 -3.57 -1.19
CA PHE A 154 -12.41 -4.35 -0.92
C PHE A 154 -12.77 -5.55 -0.04
N ASN A 155 -12.00 -6.62 -0.17
CA ASN A 155 -12.12 -7.79 0.68
C ASN A 155 -11.24 -7.66 1.91
N ILE A 156 -11.68 -8.23 3.02
CA ILE A 156 -10.92 -8.30 4.27
C ILE A 156 -10.94 -9.71 4.87
N LEU A 157 -9.88 -10.03 5.62
CA LEU A 157 -9.90 -11.04 6.67
C LEU A 157 -9.70 -10.30 7.99
N GLY A 158 -10.76 -10.31 8.82
CA GLY A 158 -10.82 -9.49 10.03
C GLY A 158 -10.27 -10.18 11.27
N ASP A 159 -10.09 -9.39 12.31
CA ASP A 159 -9.57 -9.80 13.62
C ASP A 159 -10.51 -9.48 14.80
N GLY A 160 -11.67 -8.89 14.51
CA GLY A 160 -12.66 -8.45 15.50
C GLY A 160 -12.54 -6.98 15.88
N ASN A 161 -11.59 -6.23 15.30
CA ASN A 161 -11.42 -4.80 15.54
C ASN A 161 -12.25 -3.96 14.56
N THR A 162 -12.35 -2.68 14.88
CA THR A 162 -12.97 -1.64 14.04
C THR A 162 -11.89 -0.85 13.33
N TYR A 163 -12.09 -0.61 12.04
CA TYR A 163 -11.16 0.08 11.17
C TYR A 163 -11.85 1.22 10.42
N GLU A 164 -11.04 2.10 9.85
CA GLU A 164 -11.49 3.18 9.00
C GLU A 164 -10.88 3.01 7.59
N ALA A 165 -11.72 3.08 6.56
CA ALA A 165 -11.31 3.23 5.17
C ALA A 165 -11.48 4.70 4.78
N MET A 166 -10.43 5.32 4.23
CA MET A 166 -10.39 6.76 4.00
C MET A 166 -9.98 7.07 2.57
N LEU A 167 -10.56 8.14 2.01
CA LEU A 167 -10.00 8.85 0.87
C LEU A 167 -9.27 10.09 1.37
N THR A 168 -8.03 10.25 0.92
CA THR A 168 -7.23 11.44 1.20
C THR A 168 -7.36 12.43 0.06
N THR A 169 -7.50 13.70 0.38
CA THR A 169 -7.53 14.78 -0.62
C THR A 169 -6.47 15.82 -0.27
N SER A 170 -5.96 16.55 -1.26
CA SER A 170 -5.01 17.65 -1.05
C SER A 170 -5.52 18.68 -0.05
N ASP A 171 -6.82 18.96 -0.06
CA ASP A 171 -7.46 19.93 0.84
C ASP A 171 -7.54 19.43 2.29
N SER A 172 -7.52 18.11 2.52
CA SER A 172 -7.61 17.52 3.85
C SER A 172 -6.28 17.47 4.61
N ARG A 173 -5.17 17.87 3.96
CA ARG A 173 -3.81 17.86 4.51
C ARG A 173 -3.33 19.21 5.07
N ILE A 174 -4.20 20.13 5.38
CA ILE A 174 -3.80 21.47 5.77
C ILE A 174 -3.04 21.45 7.09
N ARG A 175 -1.73 21.76 7.05
CA ARG A 175 -0.83 22.07 8.18
C ARG A 175 -0.77 21.07 9.34
N GLY A 176 -0.66 19.78 9.05
CA GLY A 176 -0.47 18.76 10.08
C GLY A 176 -1.75 18.34 10.83
N GLU A 177 -2.88 18.89 10.46
CA GLU A 177 -4.21 18.50 10.95
C GLU A 177 -4.97 17.77 9.86
N GLU A 178 -4.58 16.51 9.62
CA GLU A 178 -5.21 15.70 8.59
C GLU A 178 -6.62 15.26 9.01
N ASN A 179 -7.64 15.70 8.26
CA ASN A 179 -9.02 15.28 8.48
C ASN A 179 -9.60 14.64 7.22
N HIS A 180 -9.21 13.39 6.97
CA HIS A 180 -9.60 12.67 5.77
C HIS A 180 -11.08 12.23 5.79
N PHE A 181 -11.61 12.00 4.59
CA PHE A 181 -12.96 11.48 4.38
C PHE A 181 -12.98 9.99 4.64
N ARG A 182 -13.80 9.51 5.58
CA ARG A 182 -13.73 8.16 6.13
C ARG A 182 -15.07 7.47 6.24
N LYS A 183 -15.03 6.14 6.16
CA LYS A 183 -16.07 5.22 6.59
C LYS A 183 -15.48 4.24 7.61
N THR A 184 -16.13 4.12 8.75
CA THR A 184 -15.78 3.12 9.76
C THR A 184 -16.42 1.77 9.37
N PHE A 185 -15.69 0.68 9.58
CA PHE A 185 -16.20 -0.68 9.39
C PHE A 185 -15.72 -1.62 10.49
N ASN A 186 -16.61 -2.52 10.91
CA ASN A 186 -16.30 -3.54 11.90
C ASN A 186 -15.86 -4.82 11.21
N THR A 187 -14.97 -5.55 11.86
CA THR A 187 -14.54 -6.87 11.39
C THR A 187 -14.96 -7.94 12.36
N GLU A 188 -15.08 -9.17 11.88
CA GLU A 188 -15.27 -10.36 12.71
C GLU A 188 -13.97 -11.17 12.71
N LYS A 189 -13.63 -11.73 13.87
CA LYS A 189 -12.38 -12.48 14.03
C LYS A 189 -12.34 -13.70 13.13
N ASN A 190 -11.28 -13.79 12.32
CA ASN A 190 -11.03 -14.88 11.37
C ASN A 190 -12.13 -15.07 10.31
N LYS A 191 -12.91 -14.02 10.03
CA LYS A 191 -13.91 -14.05 8.96
C LYS A 191 -13.52 -13.12 7.82
N THR A 192 -13.82 -13.56 6.62
CA THR A 192 -13.74 -12.75 5.41
C THR A 192 -15.03 -11.98 5.20
N ALA A 193 -14.91 -10.76 4.70
CA ALA A 193 -16.06 -9.95 4.32
C ALA A 193 -15.68 -9.04 3.14
N VAL A 194 -16.68 -8.61 2.38
CA VAL A 194 -16.56 -7.54 1.40
C VAL A 194 -17.07 -6.25 2.04
N ILE A 195 -16.25 -5.23 2.03
CA ILE A 195 -16.62 -3.90 2.52
C ILE A 195 -16.92 -3.02 1.30
N ASN A 196 -18.13 -2.47 1.26
CA ASN A 196 -18.56 -1.53 0.23
C ASN A 196 -18.56 -0.12 0.82
N VAL A 197 -17.97 0.82 0.12
CA VAL A 197 -17.86 2.22 0.52
C VAL A 197 -18.45 3.08 -0.58
N ASN A 198 -19.57 3.73 -0.28
CA ASN A 198 -20.14 4.76 -1.14
C ASN A 198 -19.41 6.08 -0.84
N ILE A 199 -18.85 6.71 -1.86
CA ILE A 199 -18.04 7.94 -1.69
C ILE A 199 -18.88 9.09 -1.13
N SER A 200 -20.17 9.15 -1.49
CA SER A 200 -21.09 10.18 -0.97
C SER A 200 -21.40 10.03 0.54
N GLU A 201 -21.14 8.85 1.13
CA GLU A 201 -21.36 8.57 2.55
C GLU A 201 -20.12 8.85 3.42
N LEU A 202 -19.00 9.19 2.80
CA LEU A 202 -17.78 9.48 3.54
C LEU A 202 -17.93 10.75 4.38
N THR A 203 -17.48 10.69 5.61
CA THR A 203 -17.55 11.80 6.57
C THR A 203 -16.18 12.18 7.09
N GLN A 204 -16.03 13.43 7.52
CA GLN A 204 -14.84 13.88 8.23
C GLN A 204 -15.07 13.84 9.74
N SER A 205 -14.00 13.60 10.50
CA SER A 205 -14.06 13.62 11.96
C SER A 205 -14.51 15.00 12.47
N ALA A 206 -15.35 15.00 13.50
CA ALA A 206 -15.68 16.22 14.24
C ALA A 206 -14.57 16.64 15.21
N LEU A 207 -13.63 15.74 15.51
CA LEU A 207 -12.61 15.90 16.58
C LEU A 207 -11.24 16.32 16.04
N PHE A 208 -11.03 16.25 14.73
CA PHE A 208 -9.74 16.50 14.11
C PHE A 208 -9.86 17.53 12.99
N GLY A 209 -8.95 18.47 12.95
CA GLY A 209 -8.70 19.40 11.87
C GLY A 209 -9.91 20.18 11.34
N LYS A 210 -9.67 20.99 10.34
CA LYS A 210 -10.72 21.75 9.64
C LYS A 210 -11.54 20.84 8.73
N LYS A 211 -12.86 20.95 8.78
CA LYS A 211 -13.73 20.32 7.77
C LYS A 211 -13.63 21.06 6.46
N VAL A 212 -13.54 20.31 5.38
CA VAL A 212 -13.53 20.81 4.00
C VAL A 212 -14.61 20.08 3.19
N ASN A 213 -15.03 20.66 2.08
CA ASN A 213 -15.91 19.97 1.15
C ASN A 213 -15.16 18.86 0.42
N PHE A 214 -15.81 17.74 0.17
CA PHE A 214 -15.24 16.69 -0.64
C PHE A 214 -15.19 17.14 -2.10
N ILE A 215 -13.98 17.25 -2.63
CA ILE A 215 -13.72 17.53 -4.03
C ILE A 215 -13.03 16.33 -4.63
N GLN A 216 -13.74 15.56 -5.44
CA GLN A 216 -13.28 14.29 -5.95
C GLN A 216 -12.03 14.40 -6.84
N SER A 217 -11.87 15.48 -7.59
CA SER A 217 -10.66 15.75 -8.38
C SER A 217 -9.40 15.91 -7.53
N ASN A 218 -9.54 16.22 -6.23
CA ASN A 218 -8.46 16.44 -5.28
C ASN A 218 -8.06 15.17 -4.52
N VAL A 219 -8.65 14.01 -4.84
CA VAL A 219 -8.27 12.73 -4.23
C VAL A 219 -6.83 12.39 -4.61
N GLU A 220 -6.05 12.00 -3.60
CA GLU A 220 -4.64 11.65 -3.71
C GLU A 220 -4.35 10.19 -3.38
N GLY A 221 -5.22 9.53 -2.60
CA GLY A 221 -5.00 8.14 -2.22
C GLY A 221 -6.02 7.58 -1.24
N ILE A 222 -5.72 6.35 -0.82
CA ILE A 222 -6.55 5.58 0.09
C ILE A 222 -5.77 5.29 1.36
N LYS A 223 -6.44 5.38 2.52
CA LYS A 223 -5.88 4.95 3.80
C LYS A 223 -6.77 3.89 4.43
N PHE A 224 -6.14 2.94 5.10
CA PHE A 224 -6.80 2.04 6.05
C PHE A 224 -6.14 2.24 7.41
N GLN A 225 -6.94 2.52 8.43
CA GLN A 225 -6.46 2.89 9.75
C GLN A 225 -7.19 2.15 10.84
N ILE A 226 -6.47 1.88 11.93
CA ILE A 226 -7.04 1.53 13.23
C ILE A 226 -6.70 2.63 14.23
N SER A 227 -7.68 3.02 15.05
CA SER A 227 -7.52 4.05 16.09
C SER A 227 -7.97 3.58 17.47
N ASN A 228 -8.54 2.37 17.57
CA ASN A 228 -9.01 1.77 18.81
C ASN A 228 -8.63 0.28 18.86
N GLY A 229 -8.36 -0.22 20.04
CA GLY A 229 -7.95 -1.60 20.28
C GLY A 229 -6.48 -1.69 20.68
N ASN A 230 -6.03 -2.88 21.09
CA ASN A 230 -4.64 -3.10 21.49
C ASN A 230 -3.83 -3.77 20.37
N LYS A 231 -4.17 -5.01 20.05
CA LYS A 231 -3.52 -5.78 18.98
C LYS A 231 -4.43 -5.80 17.77
N TYR A 232 -3.82 -5.72 16.60
CA TYR A 232 -4.56 -5.77 15.34
C TYR A 232 -3.83 -6.62 14.30
N ASN A 233 -4.63 -7.25 13.42
CA ASN A 233 -4.16 -8.07 12.31
C ASN A 233 -5.22 -8.11 11.21
N LEU A 234 -5.14 -7.17 10.27
CA LEU A 234 -6.06 -7.05 9.14
C LEU A 234 -5.37 -7.45 7.85
N LYS A 235 -6.02 -8.27 7.04
CA LYS A 235 -5.66 -8.52 5.65
C LYS A 235 -6.66 -7.81 4.75
N ILE A 236 -6.18 -7.14 3.71
CA ILE A 236 -6.97 -6.41 2.71
C ILE A 236 -6.52 -6.87 1.33
N TRP A 237 -7.47 -7.10 0.42
CA TRP A 237 -7.17 -7.43 -0.97
C TRP A 237 -8.33 -7.04 -1.88
N ASP A 238 -8.12 -7.11 -3.20
CA ASP A 238 -9.14 -6.90 -4.23
C ASP A 238 -9.87 -5.55 -4.08
N ILE A 239 -9.09 -4.47 -4.04
CA ILE A 239 -9.64 -3.12 -3.96
C ILE A 239 -10.15 -2.74 -5.36
N GLN A 240 -11.44 -2.51 -5.50
CA GLN A 240 -12.10 -2.21 -6.76
C GLN A 240 -12.87 -0.89 -6.68
N PHE A 241 -12.73 -0.06 -7.71
CA PHE A 241 -13.47 1.19 -7.86
C PHE A 241 -14.54 1.05 -8.92
N GLN A 242 -15.75 1.55 -8.63
CA GLN A 242 -16.92 1.44 -9.48
C GLN A 242 -17.34 2.84 -9.98
N GLN A 243 -17.43 2.99 -11.27
CA GLN A 243 -17.99 4.19 -11.91
C GLN A 243 -19.48 3.97 -12.18
N ASN A 244 -20.30 5.00 -12.00
CA ASN A 244 -21.62 4.95 -12.60
C ASN A 244 -21.44 5.00 -14.13
N ILE A 245 -21.63 3.86 -14.77
CA ILE A 245 -21.91 3.85 -16.20
C ILE A 245 -23.31 4.46 -16.32
N GLY A 246 -23.39 5.78 -16.52
CA GLY A 246 -24.66 6.43 -16.84
C GLY A 246 -25.25 5.69 -18.04
N ASN A 247 -26.44 5.12 -17.87
CA ASN A 247 -27.26 4.80 -19.02
C ASN A 247 -27.43 6.11 -19.79
N ASN A 248 -26.68 6.26 -20.86
CA ASN A 248 -27.06 7.25 -21.87
C ASN A 248 -28.47 6.83 -22.35
N PRO A 249 -29.50 7.64 -22.14
CA PRO A 249 -30.72 7.41 -22.89
C PRO A 249 -30.41 7.76 -24.35
N ASP A 250 -30.53 6.76 -25.22
CA ASP A 250 -30.57 6.94 -26.67
C ASP A 250 -31.69 7.95 -27.09
#